data_dab79e4e0776a38710479ae93e89d2ce
#
_entry.id   dab79e4e0776a38710479ae93e89d2ce
#
_cell.length_a   1.000
_cell.length_b   1.000
_cell.length_c   1.000
_cell.angle_alpha   90.00
_cell.angle_beta   90.00
_cell.angle_gamma   90.00
#
_symmetry.space_group_name_H-M   'P 1'
#
loop_
_entity.id
_entity.type
_entity.pdbx_description
1 polymer ?
#
loop_
_entity_poly.entity_id
_entity_poly.type
_entity_poly.pdbx_seq_one_letter_code
_entity_poly.pdbx_strand_id
1 'polypeptide(L)'
;MDGMKLDHISYAVRSTDEAIKVFGIVYNKIEVHKYLEKGQNVYITYLSDGISDHRIELVEPAGKPNPVENMLKTSPSVLYHVCYRVENFSKAVEQLKEKGFYMVTAPFETTFEKDVWASHFFSQQWGLIEVIGKK
;
A
#
# COMPACT_ATOMS: atom_id res chain seq x y z
N MET A 1 -11.25 15.94 -11.28
CA MET A 1 -10.06 15.53 -10.49
C MET A 1 -9.01 15.05 -11.45
N ASP A 2 -7.82 15.60 -11.37
CA ASP A 2 -6.72 15.13 -12.18
C ASP A 2 -6.43 13.67 -11.84
N GLY A 3 -6.18 12.86 -12.87
CA GLY A 3 -6.21 11.43 -12.73
C GLY A 3 -5.35 10.87 -11.60
N MET A 4 -5.98 10.06 -10.77
CA MET A 4 -5.29 9.20 -9.84
C MET A 4 -5.09 7.87 -10.54
N LYS A 5 -3.84 7.43 -10.62
CA LYS A 5 -3.48 6.18 -11.30
C LYS A 5 -3.27 5.09 -10.27
N LEU A 6 -3.84 3.92 -10.50
CA LEU A 6 -3.60 2.76 -9.64
C LEU A 6 -2.11 2.43 -9.62
N ASP A 7 -1.52 2.46 -8.43
CA ASP A 7 -0.10 2.12 -8.25
C ASP A 7 0.06 0.68 -7.76
N HIS A 8 -0.62 0.34 -6.68
CA HIS A 8 -0.60 -1.04 -6.19
C HIS A 8 -1.82 -1.38 -5.36
N ILE A 9 -2.07 -2.68 -5.22
CA ILE A 9 -3.07 -3.24 -4.32
C ILE A 9 -2.29 -3.94 -3.22
N SER A 10 -2.56 -3.57 -1.97
CA SER A 10 -1.82 -4.06 -0.81
C SER A 10 -2.59 -5.13 -0.07
N TYR A 11 -1.92 -6.22 0.26
CA TYR A 11 -2.44 -7.30 1.10
C TYR A 11 -1.55 -7.47 2.33
N ALA A 12 -2.17 -7.52 3.50
CA ALA A 12 -1.50 -8.00 4.70
C ALA A 12 -1.43 -9.52 4.63
N VAL A 13 -0.26 -10.10 4.88
CA VAL A 13 -0.05 -11.54 4.80
C VAL A 13 0.74 -12.02 6.01
N ARG A 14 0.43 -13.23 6.51
CA ARG A 14 1.21 -13.83 7.60
C ARG A 14 2.56 -14.31 7.10
N SER A 15 2.63 -14.81 5.87
CA SER A 15 3.84 -15.33 5.26
C SER A 15 3.93 -14.88 3.82
N THR A 16 4.95 -14.08 3.53
CA THR A 16 5.25 -13.64 2.16
C THR A 16 5.50 -14.84 1.26
N ASP A 17 6.28 -15.83 1.73
CA ASP A 17 6.65 -16.99 0.92
C ASP A 17 5.43 -17.82 0.53
N GLU A 18 4.49 -18.01 1.45
CA GLU A 18 3.25 -18.72 1.13
C GLU A 18 2.36 -17.90 0.20
N ALA A 19 2.28 -16.59 0.42
CA ALA A 19 1.47 -15.70 -0.42
C ALA A 19 1.97 -15.66 -1.87
N ILE A 20 3.29 -15.64 -2.07
CA ILE A 20 3.89 -15.64 -3.42
C ILE A 20 3.44 -16.86 -4.24
N LYS A 21 3.26 -18.02 -3.60
CA LYS A 21 2.81 -19.23 -4.30
C LYS A 21 1.42 -19.04 -4.93
N VAL A 22 0.57 -18.24 -4.32
CA VAL A 22 -0.79 -17.99 -4.80
C VAL A 22 -0.83 -16.78 -5.71
N PHE A 23 -0.33 -15.64 -5.25
CA PHE A 23 -0.33 -14.41 -6.06
C PHE A 23 0.52 -14.56 -7.30
N GLY A 24 1.57 -15.37 -7.25
CA GLY A 24 2.48 -15.63 -8.37
C GLY A 24 1.84 -16.34 -9.57
N ILE A 25 0.61 -16.84 -9.44
CA ILE A 25 -0.14 -17.38 -10.58
C ILE A 25 -0.37 -16.27 -11.62
N VAL A 26 -0.63 -15.03 -11.17
CA VAL A 26 -0.83 -13.86 -12.02
C VAL A 26 0.40 -12.95 -11.98
N TYR A 27 0.87 -12.62 -10.78
CA TYR A 27 1.96 -11.67 -10.56
C TYR A 27 3.25 -12.43 -10.34
N ASN A 28 3.82 -12.93 -11.43
CA ASN A 28 4.92 -13.89 -11.37
C ASN A 28 6.33 -13.27 -11.37
N LYS A 29 6.42 -11.95 -11.31
CA LYS A 29 7.69 -11.24 -11.20
C LYS A 29 7.84 -10.63 -9.82
N ILE A 30 8.93 -10.97 -9.12
CA ILE A 30 9.26 -10.37 -7.83
C ILE A 30 10.14 -9.16 -8.11
N GLU A 31 9.62 -7.96 -7.84
CA GLU A 31 10.38 -6.72 -8.05
C GLU A 31 11.16 -6.32 -6.79
N VAL A 32 10.57 -6.53 -5.62
CA VAL A 32 11.22 -6.30 -4.32
C VAL A 32 10.82 -7.45 -3.42
N HIS A 33 11.80 -8.07 -2.75
CA HIS A 33 11.55 -9.23 -1.88
C HIS A 33 11.89 -8.94 -0.43
N LYS A 34 10.85 -8.84 0.41
CA LYS A 34 10.97 -8.72 1.86
C LYS A 34 11.88 -7.58 2.32
N TYR A 35 11.63 -6.40 1.79
CA TYR A 35 12.29 -5.19 2.27
C TYR A 35 11.77 -4.84 3.67
N LEU A 36 12.69 -4.62 4.62
CA LEU A 36 12.28 -4.22 5.98
C LEU A 36 11.97 -2.73 6.04
N GLU A 37 10.70 -2.41 6.29
CA GLU A 37 10.26 -1.05 6.58
C GLU A 37 10.29 -0.85 8.10
N LYS A 38 11.37 -0.26 8.58
CA LYS A 38 11.62 -0.14 10.02
C LYS A 38 10.61 0.74 10.74
N GLY A 39 10.13 1.79 10.08
CA GLY A 39 9.17 2.70 10.70
C GLY A 39 7.83 2.05 11.00
N GLN A 40 7.48 0.97 10.32
CA GLN A 40 6.22 0.27 10.49
C GLN A 40 6.36 -1.16 11.02
N ASN A 41 7.58 -1.65 11.17
CA ASN A 41 7.86 -3.02 11.58
C ASN A 41 7.22 -4.07 10.67
N VAL A 42 7.36 -3.89 9.36
CA VAL A 42 6.83 -4.82 8.37
C VAL A 42 7.88 -5.12 7.30
N TYR A 43 7.76 -6.29 6.68
CA TYR A 43 8.46 -6.61 5.44
C TYR A 43 7.54 -6.33 4.27
N ILE A 44 8.07 -5.67 3.25
CA ILE A 44 7.33 -5.31 2.04
C ILE A 44 7.89 -6.07 0.85
N THR A 45 6.98 -6.68 0.08
CA THR A 45 7.30 -7.37 -1.16
C THR A 45 6.43 -6.81 -2.27
N TYR A 46 7.02 -6.50 -3.43
CA TYR A 46 6.27 -6.08 -4.60
C TYR A 46 6.34 -7.13 -5.69
N LEU A 47 5.17 -7.51 -6.20
CA LEU A 47 5.02 -8.42 -7.32
C LEU A 47 4.39 -7.71 -8.50
N SER A 48 4.78 -8.07 -9.73
CA SER A 48 4.15 -7.58 -10.95
C SER A 48 3.89 -8.73 -11.92
N ASP A 49 3.04 -8.46 -12.91
CA ASP A 49 2.82 -9.41 -14.01
C ASP A 49 3.74 -9.12 -15.21
N GLY A 50 4.51 -8.04 -15.16
CA GLY A 50 5.40 -7.64 -16.22
C GLY A 50 4.71 -6.98 -17.41
N ILE A 51 3.40 -6.78 -17.33
CA ILE A 51 2.57 -6.22 -18.42
C ILE A 51 1.84 -4.98 -17.93
N SER A 52 1.13 -5.08 -16.81
CA SER A 52 0.32 -4.01 -16.24
C SER A 52 1.20 -2.97 -15.53
N ASP A 53 0.68 -1.77 -15.39
CA ASP A 53 1.37 -0.68 -14.68
C ASP A 53 1.28 -0.81 -13.16
N HIS A 54 0.28 -1.53 -12.65
CA HIS A 54 0.12 -1.70 -11.20
C HIS A 54 0.87 -2.92 -10.69
N ARG A 55 1.08 -2.94 -9.37
CA ARG A 55 1.74 -4.03 -8.65
C ARG A 55 0.85 -4.56 -7.53
N ILE A 56 1.22 -5.70 -7.01
CA ILE A 56 0.70 -6.21 -5.72
C ILE A 56 1.77 -5.94 -4.67
N GLU A 57 1.35 -5.37 -3.54
CA GLU A 57 2.21 -5.21 -2.37
C GLU A 57 1.80 -6.22 -1.31
N LEU A 58 2.76 -7.00 -0.82
CA LEU A 58 2.56 -7.91 0.29
C LEU A 58 3.22 -7.34 1.53
N VAL A 59 2.48 -7.22 2.62
CA VAL A 59 2.94 -6.63 3.87
C VAL A 59 2.90 -7.69 4.97
N GLU A 60 4.07 -8.12 5.41
CA GLU A 60 4.21 -9.15 6.44
C GLU A 60 4.70 -8.53 7.75
N PRO A 61 4.11 -8.86 8.91
CA PRO A 61 4.63 -8.38 10.19
C PRO A 61 6.08 -8.76 10.42
N ALA A 62 6.91 -7.79 10.81
CA ALA A 62 8.32 -8.01 11.15
C ALA A 62 8.60 -7.81 12.64
N GLY A 63 7.70 -7.14 13.34
CA GLY A 63 7.83 -6.85 14.76
C GLY A 63 6.58 -6.16 15.27
N LYS A 64 6.56 -5.84 16.54
CA LYS A 64 5.43 -5.17 17.19
C LYS A 64 5.87 -3.80 17.72
N PRO A 65 5.00 -2.79 17.66
CA PRO A 65 3.71 -2.78 16.99
C PRO A 65 3.85 -2.70 15.46
N ASN A 66 2.82 -3.14 14.74
CA ASN A 66 2.72 -2.96 13.30
C ASN A 66 1.25 -2.78 12.89
N PRO A 67 0.98 -2.16 11.73
CA PRO A 67 -0.39 -1.79 11.36
C PRO A 67 -1.26 -2.95 10.88
N VAL A 68 -0.67 -4.14 10.62
CA VAL A 68 -1.42 -5.24 10.00
C VAL A 68 -1.68 -6.41 10.94
N GLU A 69 -1.17 -6.37 12.16
CA GLU A 69 -1.24 -7.50 13.09
C GLU A 69 -2.68 -7.93 13.42
N ASN A 70 -3.53 -6.95 13.72
CA ASN A 70 -4.91 -7.26 14.11
C ASN A 70 -5.72 -7.90 12.98
N MET A 71 -5.53 -7.44 11.75
CA MET A 71 -6.28 -8.00 10.62
C MET A 71 -5.85 -9.41 10.25
N LEU A 72 -4.67 -9.84 10.69
CA LEU A 72 -4.15 -11.18 10.42
C LEU A 72 -4.50 -12.20 11.49
N LYS A 73 -5.28 -11.84 12.51
CA LYS A 73 -5.65 -12.78 13.59
C LYS A 73 -6.53 -13.92 13.10
N THR A 74 -7.39 -13.67 12.11
CA THR A 74 -8.39 -14.63 11.66
C THR A 74 -8.21 -15.09 10.23
N SER A 75 -7.25 -14.53 9.49
CA SER A 75 -7.02 -14.90 8.09
C SER A 75 -5.53 -14.79 7.76
N PRO A 76 -4.99 -15.71 6.92
CA PRO A 76 -3.59 -15.64 6.49
C PRO A 76 -3.32 -14.51 5.51
N SER A 77 -4.35 -13.93 4.89
CA SER A 77 -4.21 -12.84 3.93
C SER A 77 -5.47 -12.00 3.92
N VAL A 78 -5.32 -10.69 3.98
CA VAL A 78 -6.44 -9.73 4.01
C VAL A 78 -6.10 -8.54 3.12
N LEU A 79 -7.06 -8.09 2.31
CA LEU A 79 -6.91 -6.84 1.57
C LEU A 79 -6.71 -5.70 2.57
N TYR A 80 -5.59 -4.97 2.42
CA TYR A 80 -5.21 -3.91 3.35
C TYR A 80 -5.62 -2.54 2.81
N HIS A 81 -5.09 -2.15 1.66
CA HIS A 81 -5.47 -0.90 1.01
C HIS A 81 -5.17 -0.96 -0.48
N VAL A 82 -5.72 0.03 -1.20
CA VAL A 82 -5.38 0.28 -2.59
C VAL A 82 -4.64 1.61 -2.65
N CYS A 83 -3.54 1.68 -3.38
CA CYS A 83 -2.73 2.88 -3.48
C CYS A 83 -2.86 3.51 -4.87
N TYR A 84 -3.09 4.82 -4.87
CA TYR A 84 -3.17 5.63 -6.09
C TYR A 84 -2.01 6.62 -6.13
N ARG A 85 -1.40 6.73 -7.31
CA ARG A 85 -0.36 7.71 -7.57
C ARG A 85 -0.97 8.96 -8.19
N VAL A 86 -0.56 10.13 -7.69
CA VAL A 86 -1.02 11.43 -8.15
C VAL A 86 0.16 12.32 -8.53
N GLU A 87 -0.08 13.30 -9.39
CA GLU A 87 0.98 14.25 -9.79
C GLU A 87 1.26 15.29 -8.71
N ASN A 88 0.22 15.76 -8.04
CA ASN A 88 0.35 16.77 -6.99
C ASN A 88 -0.28 16.24 -5.70
N PHE A 89 0.57 15.84 -4.77
CA PHE A 89 0.13 15.24 -3.51
C PHE A 89 -0.72 16.20 -2.67
N SER A 90 -0.28 17.44 -2.51
CA SER A 90 -1.00 18.42 -1.67
C SER A 90 -2.40 18.70 -2.20
N LYS A 91 -2.53 18.82 -3.52
CA LYS A 91 -3.82 19.06 -4.17
C LYS A 91 -4.76 17.85 -4.01
N ALA A 92 -4.22 16.64 -4.16
CA ALA A 92 -5.00 15.42 -4.00
C ALA A 92 -5.52 15.28 -2.56
N VAL A 93 -4.70 15.61 -1.58
CA VAL A 93 -5.10 15.60 -0.15
C VAL A 93 -6.31 16.53 0.07
N GLU A 94 -6.25 17.74 -0.47
CA GLU A 94 -7.36 18.69 -0.34
C GLU A 94 -8.63 18.16 -0.99
N GLN A 95 -8.52 17.59 -2.19
CA GLN A 95 -9.66 17.03 -2.90
C GLN A 95 -10.32 15.87 -2.15
N LEU A 96 -9.50 14.99 -1.56
CA LEU A 96 -10.01 13.87 -0.76
C LEU A 96 -10.75 14.37 0.48
N LYS A 97 -10.20 15.37 1.17
CA LYS A 97 -10.86 15.96 2.35
C LYS A 97 -12.20 16.59 1.97
N GLU A 98 -12.25 17.29 0.85
CA GLU A 98 -13.50 17.89 0.36
C GLU A 98 -14.57 16.83 0.05
N LYS A 99 -14.15 15.63 -0.35
CA LYS A 99 -15.06 14.52 -0.64
C LYS A 99 -15.42 13.69 0.59
N GLY A 100 -14.98 14.13 1.78
CA GLY A 100 -15.35 13.48 3.03
C GLY A 100 -14.43 12.35 3.48
N PHE A 101 -13.27 12.20 2.86
CA PHE A 101 -12.28 11.24 3.36
C PHE A 101 -11.61 11.76 4.62
N TYR A 102 -11.36 10.86 5.56
CA TYR A 102 -10.57 11.14 6.77
C TYR A 102 -9.12 10.80 6.51
N MET A 103 -8.20 11.71 6.89
CA MET A 103 -6.78 11.42 6.89
C MET A 103 -6.46 10.51 8.09
N VAL A 104 -6.00 9.30 7.81
CA VAL A 104 -5.69 8.30 8.84
C VAL A 104 -4.25 8.44 9.34
N THR A 105 -3.31 8.71 8.45
CA THR A 105 -1.91 8.94 8.81
C THR A 105 -1.47 10.32 8.36
N ALA A 106 -0.63 10.96 9.17
CA ALA A 106 0.02 12.20 8.73
C ALA A 106 0.89 11.91 7.51
N PRO A 107 1.02 12.84 6.55
CA PRO A 107 1.88 12.63 5.39
C PRO A 107 3.31 12.30 5.78
N PHE A 108 3.91 11.33 5.08
CA PHE A 108 5.29 10.91 5.31
C PHE A 108 6.00 10.69 3.98
N GLU A 109 7.33 10.83 3.98
CA GLU A 109 8.13 10.48 2.79
C GLU A 109 8.27 8.97 2.68
N THR A 110 8.14 8.47 1.45
CA THR A 110 8.32 7.03 1.20
C THR A 110 9.81 6.67 1.19
N THR A 111 10.13 5.44 1.56
CA THR A 111 11.51 4.96 1.57
C THR A 111 11.96 4.45 0.20
N PHE A 112 11.02 4.10 -0.68
CA PHE A 112 11.33 3.54 -1.99
C PHE A 112 11.60 4.58 -3.06
N GLU A 113 11.00 5.77 -2.94
CA GLU A 113 11.15 6.83 -3.92
C GLU A 113 11.44 8.14 -3.24
N LYS A 114 12.50 8.82 -3.69
CA LYS A 114 12.87 10.14 -3.20
C LYS A 114 11.81 11.18 -3.59
N ASP A 115 11.53 12.10 -2.67
CA ASP A 115 10.59 13.22 -2.87
C ASP A 115 9.15 12.78 -3.12
N VAL A 116 8.81 11.53 -2.84
CA VAL A 116 7.44 11.03 -2.93
C VAL A 116 6.86 10.93 -1.52
N TRP A 117 5.70 11.57 -1.33
CA TRP A 117 4.98 11.59 -0.08
C TRP A 117 3.81 10.64 -0.14
N ALA A 118 3.42 10.12 1.00
CA ALA A 118 2.32 9.18 1.15
C ALA A 118 1.44 9.56 2.33
N SER A 119 0.18 9.19 2.26
CA SER A 119 -0.77 9.27 3.36
C SER A 119 -1.90 8.29 3.13
N HIS A 120 -2.52 7.85 4.23
CA HIS A 120 -3.68 6.97 4.18
C HIS A 120 -4.95 7.74 4.48
N PHE A 121 -6.02 7.40 3.77
CA PHE A 121 -7.33 8.02 3.90
C PHE A 121 -8.40 6.96 4.01
N PHE A 122 -9.46 7.26 4.73
CA PHE A 122 -10.58 6.35 4.90
C PHE A 122 -11.91 7.03 4.55
N SER A 123 -12.76 6.29 3.86
CA SER A 123 -14.15 6.64 3.60
C SER A 123 -15.02 5.42 3.87
N GLN A 124 -16.20 5.61 4.47
CA GLN A 124 -17.13 4.51 4.69
C GLN A 124 -17.56 3.82 3.40
N GLN A 125 -17.65 4.58 2.31
CA GLN A 125 -18.09 4.03 1.02
C GLN A 125 -16.98 3.32 0.27
N TRP A 126 -15.71 3.73 0.48
CA TRP A 126 -14.60 3.21 -0.30
C TRP A 126 -13.70 2.27 0.50
N GLY A 127 -13.51 2.54 1.79
CA GLY A 127 -12.55 1.83 2.61
C GLY A 127 -11.24 2.59 2.74
N LEU A 128 -10.17 1.87 3.03
CA LEU A 128 -8.84 2.45 3.22
C LEU A 128 -8.10 2.56 1.89
N ILE A 129 -7.61 3.76 1.58
CA ILE A 129 -6.76 3.98 0.42
C ILE A 129 -5.48 4.67 0.85
N GLU A 130 -4.43 4.47 0.06
CA GLU A 130 -3.19 5.22 0.17
C GLU A 130 -3.05 6.11 -1.05
N VAL A 131 -2.49 7.30 -0.87
CA VAL A 131 -2.16 8.21 -1.98
C VAL A 131 -0.70 8.55 -1.89
N ILE A 132 0.00 8.44 -3.01
CA ILE A 132 1.42 8.78 -3.13
C ILE A 132 1.63 9.76 -4.27
N GLY A 133 2.60 10.65 -4.09
CA GLY A 133 2.95 11.62 -5.11
C GLY A 133 3.93 12.67 -4.62
N LYS A 134 4.38 13.49 -5.53
CA LYS A 134 5.27 14.62 -5.20
C LYS A 134 4.44 15.78 -4.67
N LYS A 135 4.98 16.46 -3.69
CA LYS A 135 4.35 17.66 -3.14
C LYS A 135 4.33 18.81 -4.12
#